data_77fb5869a1ccb19576775dc5afb92dd3
#
_entry.id   77fb5869a1ccb19576775dc5afb92dd3
#
_cell.length_a   1.000
_cell.length_b   1.000
_cell.length_c   1.000
_cell.angle_alpha   90.00
_cell.angle_beta   90.00
_cell.angle_gamma   90.00
#
_symmetry.space_group_name_H-M   'P 1'
#
loop_
_entity.id
_entity.type
_entity.pdbx_description
1 polymer ?
#
loop_
_entity_poly.entity_id
_entity_poly.type
_entity_poly.pdbx_seq_one_letter_code
_entity_poly.pdbx_strand_id
1 'polypeptide(L)'
;MDYRDYKKSRDLAWEILINENVTELPVMIGQLCRGMGIRVQYYDPPGSDDGFSTIVDGQPWILISKNCSQQRQRFTCAHELGHILLGHVGKYQLVNREPSSKDNPIEQEANVFASRLLAPACVLWALDARTPEQIAELCQISHQAASYRAERMALLYKRNMFLASPLERKVYRQFAEFIQEKRG
;
A
#
# COMPACT_ATOMS: atom_id res chain seq x y z
N MET A 1 -6.05 13.42 9.55
CA MET A 1 -5.89 12.04 10.13
C MET A 1 -5.12 12.15 11.44
N ASP A 2 -5.61 11.56 12.52
CA ASP A 2 -4.92 11.54 13.81
C ASP A 2 -3.84 10.44 13.85
N TYR A 3 -3.06 10.37 14.96
CA TYR A 3 -2.00 9.36 15.11
C TYR A 3 -2.54 7.93 15.24
N ARG A 4 -3.75 7.75 15.79
CA ARG A 4 -4.37 6.42 15.97
C ARG A 4 -4.79 5.85 14.64
N ASP A 5 -5.42 6.66 13.78
CA ASP A 5 -5.83 6.25 12.43
C ASP A 5 -4.62 5.92 11.57
N TYR A 6 -3.58 6.75 11.63
CA TYR A 6 -2.29 6.46 10.99
C TYR A 6 -1.71 5.12 11.44
N LYS A 7 -1.68 4.88 12.76
CA LYS A 7 -1.14 3.64 13.32
C LYS A 7 -1.97 2.43 12.89
N LYS A 8 -3.30 2.53 12.92
CA LYS A 8 -4.23 1.50 12.48
C LYS A 8 -3.97 1.10 11.02
N SER A 9 -3.93 2.06 10.11
CA SER A 9 -3.70 1.80 8.69
C SER A 9 -2.32 1.19 8.41
N ARG A 10 -1.28 1.67 9.11
CA ARG A 10 0.07 1.12 9.03
C ARG A 10 0.14 -0.32 9.54
N ASP A 11 -0.40 -0.57 10.73
CA ASP A 11 -0.32 -1.87 11.39
C ASP A 11 -1.10 -2.91 10.59
N LEU A 12 -2.28 -2.55 10.06
CA LEU A 12 -3.05 -3.40 9.16
C LEU A 12 -2.26 -3.79 7.91
N ALA A 13 -1.56 -2.83 7.28
CA ALA A 13 -0.72 -3.14 6.11
C ALA A 13 0.38 -4.17 6.46
N TRP A 14 0.98 -4.08 7.63
CA TRP A 14 1.99 -5.03 8.08
C TRP A 14 1.39 -6.39 8.46
N GLU A 15 0.21 -6.41 9.07
CA GLU A 15 -0.53 -7.65 9.34
C GLU A 15 -0.86 -8.39 8.05
N ILE A 16 -1.27 -7.69 7.01
CA ILE A 16 -1.52 -8.29 5.70
C ILE A 16 -0.23 -8.88 5.10
N LEU A 17 0.89 -8.16 5.14
CA LEU A 17 2.17 -8.71 4.68
C LEU A 17 2.51 -10.03 5.39
N ILE A 18 2.26 -10.10 6.71
CA ILE A 18 2.55 -11.29 7.51
C ILE A 18 1.58 -12.42 7.20
N ASN A 19 0.28 -12.15 7.22
CA ASN A 19 -0.77 -13.16 7.10
C ASN A 19 -0.80 -13.80 5.71
N GLU A 20 -0.51 -13.01 4.67
CA GLU A 20 -0.44 -13.45 3.28
C GLU A 20 0.95 -13.96 2.87
N ASN A 21 1.86 -14.09 3.85
CA ASN A 21 3.22 -14.60 3.66
C ASN A 21 3.99 -13.90 2.52
N VAL A 22 3.92 -12.57 2.48
CA VAL A 22 4.68 -11.77 1.50
C VAL A 22 6.13 -11.68 1.95
N THR A 23 7.04 -12.23 1.16
CA THR A 23 8.46 -12.41 1.52
C THR A 23 9.44 -11.59 0.69
N GLU A 24 8.96 -10.95 -0.40
CA GLU A 24 9.81 -10.23 -1.36
C GLU A 24 9.15 -8.95 -1.90
N LEU A 25 9.95 -8.08 -2.50
CA LEU A 25 9.51 -6.92 -3.26
C LEU A 25 9.83 -7.14 -4.76
N PRO A 26 8.99 -6.60 -5.63
CA PRO A 26 7.79 -5.82 -5.38
C PRO A 26 6.60 -6.68 -4.93
N VAL A 27 5.80 -6.22 -3.97
CA VAL A 27 4.59 -6.92 -3.52
C VAL A 27 3.65 -7.20 -4.69
N MET A 28 3.32 -8.46 -4.92
CA MET A 28 2.44 -8.88 -6.02
C MET A 28 0.97 -8.65 -5.67
N ILE A 29 0.57 -7.37 -5.63
CA ILE A 29 -0.72 -6.91 -5.08
C ILE A 29 -1.94 -7.62 -5.70
N GLY A 30 -1.93 -7.91 -7.00
CA GLY A 30 -3.04 -8.63 -7.65
C GLY A 30 -3.14 -10.10 -7.20
N GLN A 31 -2.02 -10.75 -6.87
CA GLN A 31 -2.01 -12.11 -6.30
C GLN A 31 -2.50 -12.08 -4.86
N LEU A 32 -2.02 -11.11 -4.09
CA LEU A 32 -2.43 -10.87 -2.70
C LEU A 32 -3.94 -10.67 -2.60
N CYS A 33 -4.54 -9.81 -3.41
CA CYS A 33 -5.99 -9.62 -3.45
C CYS A 33 -6.74 -10.92 -3.77
N ARG A 34 -6.26 -11.70 -4.74
CA ARG A 34 -6.89 -13.00 -5.08
C ARG A 34 -6.79 -14.00 -3.94
N GLY A 35 -5.65 -14.07 -3.24
CA GLY A 35 -5.47 -14.91 -2.05
C GLY A 35 -6.49 -14.59 -0.94
N MET A 36 -6.82 -13.32 -0.80
CA MET A 36 -7.82 -12.82 0.14
C MET A 36 -9.28 -12.95 -0.36
N GLY A 37 -9.53 -13.56 -1.52
CA GLY A 37 -10.86 -13.69 -2.10
C GLY A 37 -11.42 -12.41 -2.70
N ILE A 38 -10.59 -11.40 -2.96
CA ILE A 38 -11.00 -10.12 -3.54
C ILE A 38 -10.81 -10.20 -5.06
N ARG A 39 -11.84 -9.89 -5.81
CA ARG A 39 -11.80 -9.88 -7.27
C ARG A 39 -11.20 -8.59 -7.79
N VAL A 40 -10.22 -8.68 -8.67
CA VAL A 40 -9.59 -7.53 -9.34
C VAL A 40 -9.90 -7.59 -10.83
N GLN A 41 -10.49 -6.53 -11.36
CA GLN A 41 -10.84 -6.41 -12.77
C GLN A 41 -10.34 -5.09 -13.35
N TYR A 42 -9.83 -5.16 -14.59
CA TYR A 42 -9.44 -3.99 -15.36
C TYR A 42 -10.59 -3.57 -16.27
N TYR A 43 -10.83 -2.26 -16.35
CA TYR A 43 -11.91 -1.69 -17.16
C TYR A 43 -11.48 -0.39 -17.85
N ASP A 44 -12.26 0.03 -18.83
CA ASP A 44 -12.07 1.32 -19.51
C ASP A 44 -13.07 2.33 -18.92
N PRO A 45 -12.62 3.26 -18.04
CA PRO A 45 -13.51 4.25 -17.45
C PRO A 45 -13.97 5.28 -18.50
N PRO A 46 -15.19 5.80 -18.37
CA PRO A 46 -15.67 6.89 -19.22
C PRO A 46 -15.01 8.25 -18.93
N GLY A 47 -14.17 8.32 -17.89
CA GLY A 47 -13.49 9.52 -17.40
C GLY A 47 -12.05 9.23 -16.97
N SER A 48 -11.51 10.10 -16.11
CA SER A 48 -10.12 10.04 -15.62
C SER A 48 -9.95 9.24 -14.33
N ASP A 49 -10.92 8.44 -13.92
CA ASP A 49 -10.84 7.66 -12.68
C ASP A 49 -9.78 6.57 -12.77
N ASP A 50 -8.98 6.45 -11.73
CA ASP A 50 -7.91 5.43 -11.65
C ASP A 50 -8.47 4.04 -11.28
N GLY A 51 -9.55 4.00 -10.50
CA GLY A 51 -10.18 2.76 -10.04
C GLY A 51 -11.11 2.99 -8.86
N PHE A 52 -11.77 1.93 -8.41
CA PHE A 52 -12.64 1.94 -7.24
C PHE A 52 -12.87 0.55 -6.68
N SER A 53 -13.30 0.48 -5.43
CA SER A 53 -13.73 -0.74 -4.78
C SER A 53 -15.23 -0.73 -4.49
N THR A 54 -15.84 -1.92 -4.53
CA THR A 54 -17.26 -2.12 -4.25
C THR A 54 -17.50 -3.52 -3.68
N ILE A 55 -18.70 -3.74 -3.10
CA ILE A 55 -19.15 -5.06 -2.66
C ILE A 55 -20.43 -5.38 -3.43
N VAL A 56 -20.43 -6.47 -4.17
CA VAL A 56 -21.59 -6.97 -4.93
C VAL A 56 -21.93 -8.34 -4.40
N ASP A 57 -23.14 -8.52 -3.88
CA ASP A 57 -23.63 -9.77 -3.29
C ASP A 57 -22.67 -10.36 -2.24
N GLY A 58 -22.12 -9.50 -1.40
CA GLY A 58 -21.14 -9.88 -0.37
C GLY A 58 -19.72 -10.14 -0.88
N GLN A 59 -19.50 -10.14 -2.20
CA GLN A 59 -18.20 -10.33 -2.82
C GLN A 59 -17.50 -8.97 -3.01
N PRO A 60 -16.29 -8.76 -2.45
CA PRO A 60 -15.52 -7.54 -2.69
C PRO A 60 -14.86 -7.55 -4.07
N TRP A 61 -14.90 -6.39 -4.74
CA TRP A 61 -14.30 -6.14 -6.04
C TRP A 61 -13.43 -4.90 -6.00
N ILE A 62 -12.34 -4.94 -6.74
CA ILE A 62 -11.50 -3.78 -7.09
C ILE A 62 -11.51 -3.65 -8.60
N LEU A 63 -11.92 -2.49 -9.09
CA LEU A 63 -11.90 -2.16 -10.52
C LEU A 63 -10.80 -1.13 -10.77
N ILE A 64 -9.93 -1.41 -11.76
CA ILE A 64 -8.75 -0.60 -12.05
C ILE A 64 -8.80 -0.14 -13.50
N SER A 65 -8.55 1.15 -13.72
CA SER A 65 -8.46 1.72 -15.06
C SER A 65 -7.30 1.10 -15.86
N LYS A 66 -7.57 0.69 -17.11
CA LYS A 66 -6.53 0.28 -18.07
C LYS A 66 -5.71 1.46 -18.57
N ASN A 67 -6.23 2.69 -18.44
CA ASN A 67 -5.65 3.90 -18.99
C ASN A 67 -4.50 4.47 -18.13
N CYS A 68 -4.21 3.84 -16.99
CA CYS A 68 -3.14 4.22 -16.09
C CYS A 68 -1.86 3.43 -16.33
N SER A 69 -0.71 4.02 -15.97
CA SER A 69 0.57 3.28 -15.95
C SER A 69 0.51 2.10 -14.98
N GLN A 70 1.34 1.09 -15.20
CA GLN A 70 1.39 -0.10 -14.34
C GLN A 70 1.64 0.26 -12.87
N GLN A 71 2.56 1.20 -12.62
CA GLN A 71 2.86 1.66 -11.26
C GLN A 71 1.62 2.31 -10.60
N ARG A 72 0.85 3.08 -11.38
CA ARG A 72 -0.38 3.70 -10.90
C ARG A 72 -1.45 2.65 -10.62
N GLN A 73 -1.64 1.69 -11.53
CA GLN A 73 -2.55 0.56 -11.33
C GLN A 73 -2.23 -0.22 -10.04
N ARG A 74 -0.95 -0.48 -9.78
CA ARG A 74 -0.51 -1.16 -8.55
C ARG A 74 -0.86 -0.36 -7.30
N PHE A 75 -0.57 0.95 -7.31
CA PHE A 75 -0.89 1.81 -6.17
C PHE A 75 -2.39 1.91 -5.95
N THR A 76 -3.17 2.10 -7.03
CA THR A 76 -4.65 2.11 -6.98
C THR A 76 -5.19 0.80 -6.41
N CYS A 77 -4.68 -0.34 -6.86
CA CYS A 77 -5.10 -1.64 -6.33
C CYS A 77 -4.85 -1.75 -4.82
N ALA A 78 -3.69 -1.31 -4.33
CA ALA A 78 -3.36 -1.32 -2.91
C ALA A 78 -4.20 -0.31 -2.11
N HIS A 79 -4.50 0.83 -2.69
CA HIS A 79 -5.35 1.87 -2.10
C HIS A 79 -6.79 1.38 -1.93
N GLU A 80 -7.36 0.79 -2.98
CA GLU A 80 -8.71 0.23 -2.94
C GLU A 80 -8.82 -0.98 -2.00
N LEU A 81 -7.76 -1.80 -1.93
CA LEU A 81 -7.65 -2.84 -0.90
C LEU A 81 -7.71 -2.24 0.51
N GLY A 82 -7.03 -1.11 0.72
CA GLY A 82 -7.10 -0.35 1.96
C GLY A 82 -8.53 0.07 2.32
N HIS A 83 -9.30 0.60 1.35
CA HIS A 83 -10.70 0.96 1.58
C HIS A 83 -11.56 -0.23 1.99
N ILE A 84 -11.37 -1.40 1.37
CA ILE A 84 -12.10 -2.63 1.74
C ILE A 84 -11.75 -3.04 3.18
N LEU A 85 -10.47 -3.17 3.49
CA LEU A 85 -10.00 -3.73 4.77
C LEU A 85 -10.21 -2.78 5.96
N LEU A 86 -10.18 -1.47 5.74
CA LEU A 86 -10.48 -0.45 6.76
C LEU A 86 -11.99 -0.27 6.97
N GLY A 87 -12.82 -0.94 6.14
CA GLY A 87 -14.27 -0.89 6.25
C GLY A 87 -14.88 0.42 5.74
N HIS A 88 -14.24 1.07 4.78
CA HIS A 88 -14.75 2.28 4.15
C HIS A 88 -15.83 1.97 3.11
N VAL A 89 -15.76 0.80 2.46
CA VAL A 89 -16.73 0.35 1.46
C VAL A 89 -18.00 -0.14 2.16
N GLY A 90 -19.16 0.38 1.74
CA GLY A 90 -20.46 0.02 2.31
C GLY A 90 -20.92 0.91 3.48
N LYS A 91 -20.01 1.55 4.22
CA LYS A 91 -20.38 2.57 5.24
C LYS A 91 -20.63 3.93 4.62
N TYR A 92 -19.94 4.21 3.53
CA TYR A 92 -20.00 5.45 2.80
C TYR A 92 -20.47 5.14 1.38
N GLN A 93 -21.75 4.78 1.22
CA GLN A 93 -22.36 4.65 -0.09
C GLN A 93 -22.10 5.93 -0.87
N LEU A 94 -21.30 5.81 -1.96
CA LEU A 94 -21.03 6.88 -2.89
C LEU A 94 -20.70 8.22 -2.18
N VAL A 95 -19.66 8.23 -1.37
CA VAL A 95 -18.98 9.49 -1.16
C VAL A 95 -18.57 9.92 -2.56
N ASN A 96 -19.25 10.97 -3.07
CA ASN A 96 -18.91 11.58 -4.34
C ASN A 96 -17.41 11.65 -4.41
N ARG A 97 -16.81 10.90 -5.35
CA ARG A 97 -15.38 10.93 -5.61
C ARG A 97 -15.05 12.26 -6.27
N GLU A 98 -15.19 13.33 -5.51
CA GLU A 98 -14.42 14.52 -5.82
C GLU A 98 -12.94 14.11 -5.75
N PRO A 99 -12.12 14.58 -6.70
CA PRO A 99 -10.70 14.26 -6.72
C PRO A 99 -10.16 14.50 -5.32
N SER A 100 -9.63 13.44 -4.71
CA SER A 100 -9.27 13.28 -3.31
C SER A 100 -8.79 14.60 -2.71
N SER A 101 -9.61 15.25 -1.92
CA SER A 101 -9.13 16.39 -1.14
C SER A 101 -8.05 15.81 -0.22
N LYS A 102 -6.87 16.42 -0.21
CA LYS A 102 -5.76 16.02 0.70
C LYS A 102 -6.21 15.98 2.16
N ASP A 103 -7.39 16.53 2.44
CA ASP A 103 -7.99 16.69 3.76
C ASP A 103 -9.01 15.59 4.11
N ASN A 104 -9.35 14.66 3.18
CA ASN A 104 -10.26 13.57 3.49
C ASN A 104 -9.54 12.50 4.33
N PRO A 105 -9.91 12.29 5.62
CA PRO A 105 -9.24 11.32 6.49
C PRO A 105 -9.28 9.89 5.96
N ILE A 106 -10.37 9.48 5.32
CA ILE A 106 -10.58 8.14 4.77
C ILE A 106 -9.58 7.86 3.64
N GLU A 107 -9.41 8.83 2.74
CA GLU A 107 -8.43 8.77 1.66
C GLU A 107 -6.99 8.74 2.21
N GLN A 108 -6.73 9.52 3.26
CA GLN A 108 -5.42 9.48 3.93
C GLN A 108 -5.14 8.12 4.57
N GLU A 109 -6.13 7.47 5.18
CA GLU A 109 -5.99 6.13 5.75
C GLU A 109 -5.65 5.09 4.67
N ALA A 110 -6.38 5.09 3.55
CA ALA A 110 -6.11 4.21 2.42
C ALA A 110 -4.74 4.46 1.77
N ASN A 111 -4.34 5.73 1.64
CA ASN A 111 -3.01 6.12 1.14
C ASN A 111 -1.88 5.64 2.07
N VAL A 112 -2.05 5.76 3.38
CA VAL A 112 -1.10 5.23 4.37
C VAL A 112 -1.01 3.72 4.23
N PHE A 113 -2.14 3.02 4.21
CA PHE A 113 -2.17 1.57 4.03
C PHE A 113 -1.41 1.16 2.76
N ALA A 114 -1.77 1.69 1.59
CA ALA A 114 -1.14 1.37 0.31
C ALA A 114 0.38 1.60 0.33
N SER A 115 0.80 2.75 0.81
CA SER A 115 2.22 3.10 0.89
C SER A 115 3.01 2.18 1.84
N ARG A 116 2.41 1.69 2.93
CA ARG A 116 3.08 0.80 3.89
C ARG A 116 3.07 -0.65 3.45
N LEU A 117 2.04 -1.05 2.70
CA LEU A 117 1.95 -2.36 2.08
C LEU A 117 2.99 -2.51 0.97
N LEU A 118 3.02 -1.58 0.01
CA LEU A 118 3.89 -1.67 -1.16
C LEU A 118 5.36 -1.36 -0.87
N ALA A 119 5.64 -0.58 0.17
CA ALA A 119 7.00 -0.13 0.49
C ALA A 119 7.26 -0.16 2.01
N PRO A 120 7.40 -1.35 2.63
CA PRO A 120 7.58 -1.52 4.06
C PRO A 120 8.90 -0.92 4.54
N ALA A 121 8.84 -0.05 5.59
CA ALA A 121 9.98 0.74 6.06
C ALA A 121 11.17 -0.11 6.49
N CYS A 122 10.93 -1.19 7.22
CA CYS A 122 12.00 -2.06 7.72
C CYS A 122 12.76 -2.76 6.60
N VAL A 123 12.12 -3.07 5.48
CA VAL A 123 12.76 -3.67 4.30
C VAL A 123 13.59 -2.63 3.55
N LEU A 124 13.01 -1.45 3.30
CA LEU A 124 13.73 -0.33 2.69
C LEU A 124 14.96 0.07 3.51
N TRP A 125 14.81 0.15 4.83
CA TRP A 125 15.91 0.43 5.76
C TRP A 125 16.99 -0.66 5.68
N ALA A 126 16.59 -1.91 5.69
CA ALA A 126 17.53 -3.03 5.61
C ALA A 126 18.34 -3.03 4.30
N LEU A 127 17.73 -2.62 3.20
CA LEU A 127 18.38 -2.53 1.87
C LEU A 127 19.07 -1.19 1.62
N ASP A 128 19.09 -0.30 2.60
CA ASP A 128 19.60 1.08 2.49
C ASP A 128 19.00 1.88 1.30
N ALA A 129 17.75 1.57 0.96
CA ALA A 129 17.00 2.26 -0.10
C ALA A 129 16.50 3.62 0.42
N ARG A 130 17.20 4.69 0.11
CA ARG A 130 16.97 6.04 0.64
C ARG A 130 16.42 7.02 -0.37
N THR A 131 16.78 6.85 -1.65
CA THR A 131 16.37 7.79 -2.69
C THR A 131 15.04 7.38 -3.32
N PRO A 132 14.30 8.34 -3.90
CA PRO A 132 13.07 8.03 -4.63
C PRO A 132 13.30 7.01 -5.75
N GLU A 133 14.42 7.08 -6.47
CA GLU A 133 14.75 6.19 -7.58
C GLU A 133 14.91 4.75 -7.09
N GLN A 134 15.70 4.54 -6.03
CA GLN A 134 15.89 3.22 -5.41
C GLN A 134 14.57 2.61 -4.93
N ILE A 135 13.73 3.42 -4.28
CA ILE A 135 12.44 2.98 -3.77
C ILE A 135 11.47 2.68 -4.91
N ALA A 136 11.42 3.52 -5.96
CA ALA A 136 10.57 3.32 -7.12
C ALA A 136 10.91 2.02 -7.85
N GLU A 137 12.19 1.76 -8.06
CA GLU A 137 12.69 0.55 -8.72
C GLU A 137 12.38 -0.70 -7.89
N LEU A 138 12.76 -0.70 -6.61
CA LEU A 138 12.60 -1.83 -5.71
C LEU A 138 11.12 -2.23 -5.50
N CYS A 139 10.26 -1.23 -5.33
CA CYS A 139 8.84 -1.44 -5.01
C CYS A 139 7.92 -1.41 -6.24
N GLN A 140 8.44 -1.04 -7.41
CA GLN A 140 7.67 -0.81 -8.64
C GLN A 140 6.47 0.12 -8.42
N ILE A 141 6.74 1.27 -7.81
CA ILE A 141 5.78 2.35 -7.60
C ILE A 141 6.22 3.59 -8.39
N SER A 142 5.30 4.55 -8.59
CA SER A 142 5.64 5.78 -9.30
C SER A 142 6.69 6.59 -8.55
N HIS A 143 7.51 7.37 -9.29
CA HIS A 143 8.50 8.27 -8.70
C HIS A 143 7.87 9.23 -7.66
N GLN A 144 6.67 9.74 -7.93
CA GLN A 144 5.95 10.60 -6.98
C GLN A 144 5.63 9.87 -5.67
N ALA A 145 5.11 8.63 -5.73
CA ALA A 145 4.84 7.82 -4.55
C ALA A 145 6.13 7.48 -3.79
N ALA A 146 7.21 7.20 -4.53
CA ALA A 146 8.53 6.94 -3.96
C ALA A 146 9.13 8.19 -3.28
N SER A 147 8.93 9.40 -3.84
CA SER A 147 9.37 10.65 -3.22
C SER A 147 8.71 10.88 -1.85
N TYR A 148 7.39 10.75 -1.77
CA TYR A 148 6.69 10.82 -0.48
C TYR A 148 7.16 9.74 0.50
N ARG A 149 7.50 8.56 -0.02
CA ARG A 149 8.03 7.48 0.82
C ARG A 149 9.43 7.80 1.33
N ALA A 150 10.32 8.32 0.49
CA ALA A 150 11.67 8.73 0.84
C ALA A 150 11.67 9.84 1.91
N GLU A 151 10.81 10.85 1.77
CA GLU A 151 10.63 11.90 2.80
C GLU A 151 10.25 11.28 4.16
N ARG A 152 9.32 10.33 4.15
CA ARG A 152 8.94 9.62 5.39
C ARG A 152 10.08 8.78 5.94
N MET A 153 10.86 8.11 5.10
CA MET A 153 12.04 7.36 5.51
C MET A 153 13.08 8.27 6.16
N ALA A 154 13.34 9.45 5.59
CA ALA A 154 14.25 10.43 6.16
C ALA A 154 13.88 10.82 7.61
N LEU A 155 12.56 10.99 7.89
CA LEU A 155 12.08 11.23 9.26
C LEU A 155 12.31 10.05 10.20
N LEU A 156 12.14 8.81 9.70
CA LEU A 156 12.38 7.60 10.49
C LEU A 156 13.87 7.44 10.80
N TYR A 157 14.76 7.71 9.83
CA TYR A 157 16.21 7.74 10.05
C TYR A 157 16.60 8.79 11.11
N LYS A 158 16.10 10.02 10.96
CA LYS A 158 16.39 11.10 11.93
C LYS A 158 15.97 10.75 13.37
N ARG A 159 14.89 9.98 13.52
CA ARG A 159 14.35 9.58 14.82
C ARG A 159 14.83 8.19 15.30
N ASN A 160 15.64 7.51 14.52
CA ASN A 160 16.05 6.13 14.75
C ASN A 160 14.86 5.19 15.06
N MET A 161 13.79 5.27 14.25
CA MET A 161 12.50 4.62 14.50
C MET A 161 12.29 3.41 13.56
N PHE A 162 13.26 2.51 13.51
CA PHE A 162 13.15 1.23 12.81
C PHE A 162 13.11 0.07 13.80
N LEU A 163 12.39 -0.97 13.45
CA LEU A 163 12.18 -2.18 14.27
C LEU A 163 11.63 -1.88 15.69
N ALA A 164 10.97 -0.73 15.84
CA ALA A 164 10.49 -0.24 17.11
C ALA A 164 9.30 -1.04 17.65
N SER A 165 8.49 -1.66 16.78
CA SER A 165 7.33 -2.45 17.19
C SER A 165 7.54 -3.95 16.99
N PRO A 166 6.85 -4.82 17.77
CA PRO A 166 6.89 -6.26 17.55
C PRO A 166 6.41 -6.67 16.15
N LEU A 167 5.41 -5.98 15.62
CA LEU A 167 4.83 -6.23 14.30
C LEU A 167 5.85 -5.92 13.20
N GLU A 168 6.53 -4.77 13.28
CA GLU A 168 7.57 -4.40 12.32
C GLU A 168 8.73 -5.41 12.31
N ARG A 169 9.13 -5.91 13.49
CA ARG A 169 10.15 -6.96 13.60
C ARG A 169 9.72 -8.29 12.98
N LYS A 170 8.41 -8.61 12.99
CA LYS A 170 7.87 -9.79 12.30
C LYS A 170 8.00 -9.64 10.78
N VAL A 171 7.59 -8.48 10.23
CA VAL A 171 7.77 -8.17 8.80
C VAL A 171 9.24 -8.28 8.41
N TYR A 172 10.14 -7.64 9.15
CA TYR A 172 11.58 -7.70 8.89
C TYR A 172 12.10 -9.14 8.79
N ARG A 173 11.73 -9.99 9.76
CA ARG A 173 12.16 -11.40 9.77
C ARG A 173 11.60 -12.20 8.59
N GLN A 174 10.38 -11.92 8.19
CA GLN A 174 9.74 -12.58 7.04
C GLN A 174 10.44 -12.25 5.72
N PHE A 175 11.00 -11.05 5.59
CA PHE A 175 11.77 -10.63 4.41
C PHE A 175 13.27 -10.95 4.51
N ALA A 176 13.73 -11.71 5.51
CA ALA A 176 15.16 -11.90 5.79
C ALA A 176 15.92 -12.51 4.62
N GLU A 177 15.39 -13.54 3.96
CA GLU A 177 16.03 -14.19 2.79
C GLU A 177 16.14 -13.20 1.63
N PHE A 178 15.07 -12.52 1.26
CA PHE A 178 15.08 -11.49 0.23
C PHE A 178 16.10 -10.38 0.52
N ILE A 179 16.17 -9.92 1.78
CA ILE A 179 17.14 -8.90 2.19
C ILE A 179 18.58 -9.42 2.03
N GLN A 180 18.85 -10.67 2.39
CA GLN A 180 20.16 -11.27 2.24
C GLN A 180 20.57 -11.40 0.77
N GLU A 181 19.68 -11.89 -0.08
CA GLU A 181 19.91 -12.02 -1.53
C GLU A 181 20.21 -10.68 -2.21
N LYS A 182 19.54 -9.61 -1.78
CA LYS A 182 19.73 -8.25 -2.36
C LYS A 182 20.99 -7.55 -1.84
N ARG A 183 21.57 -8.00 -0.74
CA ARG A 183 22.78 -7.42 -0.14
C ARG A 183 24.07 -8.15 -0.59
N GLY A 184 23.95 -9.42 -1.01
CA GLY A 184 25.09 -10.25 -1.46
C GLY A 184 25.51 -9.91 -2.84
#